data_683af0a5ebe7aa733faa31b08eb61f83
#
_entry.id   683af0a5ebe7aa733faa31b08eb61f83
#
_cell.length_a   1.000
_cell.length_b   1.000
_cell.length_c   1.000
_cell.angle_alpha   90.00
_cell.angle_beta   90.00
_cell.angle_gamma   90.00
#
_symmetry.space_group_name_H-M   'P 1'
#
loop_
_entity.id
_entity.type
_entity.pdbx_description
1 polymer ?
#
loop_
_entity_poly.entity_id
_entity_poly.type
_entity_poly.pdbx_seq_one_letter_code
_entity_poly.pdbx_strand_id
1 'polypeptide(L)'
;MTAATRGLPGLGAFSRFHRDARLFLLASLISGAAISLWWIDFNLYLQALGLARATIGIVSVIASVAGTLTAFPASSLSDRVGRRTVLAGGAVAGLAALVLLLAAGDNLVVIVAAAGLWSAGFQAISVVTAPYMAEHSEPEHRNELFAVQFAIQNVTNIVAAILGGVVAGAIAGALGFDPAGLATYRVIIGIMIVLMVIGLGTITLLRDDRPRTQQSPRLQRLGEPAAFPQDPRRGRARFGIVVRDRGRFVRLILPGFLIGVGAGQVIPFLNLFVQGRFGLDLAQLNGVFAVTALGTVIAILVQPRLARRFGQVTSVVIVQACSIPFLMALGFSPVLWTVIAAMAVRNALMNAGNPIFSAFAMEQVDKAERATLAAATSVTWQIGWVFGGLFYSAMQAWLGFDLGYAVNFIAIIVLYTASTALFGWWFRGAGRSR
;
A
#
# COMPACT_ATOMS: atom_id res chain seq x y z
N MET A 1 18.73 17.09 26.02
CA MET A 1 17.70 16.32 26.77
C MET A 1 16.45 17.17 26.84
N THR A 2 15.37 16.81 26.24
CA THR A 2 13.94 17.16 26.35
C THR A 2 13.26 17.17 24.98
N ALA A 3 13.10 15.97 24.40
CA ALA A 3 12.24 15.79 23.21
C ALA A 3 11.62 14.39 23.24
N ALA A 4 10.87 14.10 24.28
CA ALA A 4 10.18 12.81 24.35
C ALA A 4 8.91 12.99 25.19
N THR A 5 7.85 13.48 24.58
CA THR A 5 6.43 13.23 24.90
C THR A 5 5.56 14.23 24.12
N ARG A 6 5.70 14.30 22.80
CA ARG A 6 4.59 14.86 22.02
C ARG A 6 3.67 13.70 21.68
N GLY A 7 2.55 13.61 22.40
CA GLY A 7 1.43 12.75 22.08
C GLY A 7 0.99 12.92 20.62
N LEU A 8 0.16 12.00 20.12
CA LEU A 8 -0.46 12.11 18.81
C LEU A 8 -0.91 13.55 18.56
N PRO A 9 -0.57 14.16 17.41
CA PRO A 9 -0.98 15.51 17.12
C PRO A 9 -2.52 15.57 17.18
N GLY A 10 -3.03 16.28 18.19
CA GLY A 10 -4.46 16.47 18.36
C GLY A 10 -5.04 17.30 17.22
N LEU A 11 -6.38 17.40 17.14
CA LEU A 11 -7.11 18.21 16.14
C LEU A 11 -6.58 19.65 16.01
N GLY A 12 -5.91 20.19 17.03
CA GLY A 12 -5.20 21.48 16.99
C GLY A 12 -3.98 21.53 16.09
N ALA A 13 -3.40 20.39 15.68
CA ALA A 13 -2.31 20.37 14.70
C ALA A 13 -2.82 20.65 13.27
N PHE A 14 -4.06 20.25 12.97
CA PHE A 14 -4.66 20.44 11.66
C PHE A 14 -4.81 21.93 11.28
N SER A 15 -5.10 22.80 12.25
CA SER A 15 -5.24 24.24 12.02
C SER A 15 -3.91 24.95 11.69
N ARG A 16 -2.76 24.35 12.05
CA ARG A 16 -1.42 24.88 11.82
C ARG A 16 -0.92 24.64 10.40
N PHE A 17 -1.51 23.69 9.67
CA PHE A 17 -1.09 23.38 8.33
C PHE A 17 -1.58 24.43 7.34
N HIS A 18 -0.77 24.69 6.31
CA HIS A 18 -1.13 25.54 5.20
C HIS A 18 -2.42 25.05 4.51
N ARG A 19 -3.19 25.97 3.90
CA ARG A 19 -4.47 25.64 3.24
C ARG A 19 -4.35 24.45 2.28
N ASP A 20 -3.32 24.41 1.46
CA ASP A 20 -3.16 23.36 0.44
C ASP A 20 -2.84 22.00 1.07
N ALA A 21 -2.06 21.96 2.16
CA ALA A 21 -1.84 20.73 2.93
C ALA A 21 -3.15 20.21 3.56
N ARG A 22 -4.01 21.08 4.09
CA ARG A 22 -5.33 20.69 4.63
C ARG A 22 -6.27 20.16 3.56
N LEU A 23 -6.34 20.83 2.40
CA LEU A 23 -7.12 20.35 1.26
C LEU A 23 -6.61 19.00 0.74
N PHE A 24 -5.29 18.83 0.69
CA PHE A 24 -4.69 17.55 0.31
C PHE A 24 -5.03 16.43 1.29
N LEU A 25 -4.97 16.68 2.61
CA LEU A 25 -5.39 15.71 3.63
C LEU A 25 -6.88 15.34 3.49
N LEU A 26 -7.74 16.33 3.19
CA LEU A 26 -9.16 16.10 2.94
C LEU A 26 -9.38 15.27 1.66
N ALA A 27 -8.69 15.60 0.57
CA ALA A 27 -8.73 14.82 -0.66
C ALA A 27 -8.26 13.37 -0.42
N SER A 28 -7.19 13.19 0.37
CA SER A 28 -6.67 11.88 0.75
C SER A 28 -7.65 11.07 1.61
N LEU A 29 -8.38 11.74 2.51
CA LEU A 29 -9.43 11.10 3.31
C LEU A 29 -10.55 10.56 2.40
N ILE A 30 -11.06 11.40 1.51
CA ILE A 30 -12.20 11.07 0.66
C ILE A 30 -11.84 10.04 -0.40
N SER A 31 -10.78 10.30 -1.18
CA SER A 31 -10.31 9.34 -2.21
C SER A 31 -9.76 8.06 -1.57
N GLY A 32 -9.15 8.17 -0.39
CA GLY A 32 -8.67 7.03 0.38
C GLY A 32 -9.78 6.06 0.77
N ALA A 33 -11.00 6.55 1.03
CA ALA A 33 -12.15 5.69 1.30
C ALA A 33 -12.52 4.84 0.06
N ALA A 34 -12.53 5.42 -1.14
CA ALA A 34 -12.75 4.67 -2.38
C ALA A 34 -11.65 3.63 -2.63
N ILE A 35 -10.38 3.99 -2.36
CA ILE A 35 -9.25 3.07 -2.48
C ILE A 35 -9.37 1.91 -1.50
N SER A 36 -9.82 2.17 -0.28
CA SER A 36 -10.00 1.12 0.75
C SER A 36 -11.10 0.14 0.35
N LEU A 37 -12.23 0.64 -0.17
CA LEU A 37 -13.31 -0.20 -0.70
C LEU A 37 -12.82 -1.05 -1.89
N TRP A 38 -12.01 -0.49 -2.80
CA TRP A 38 -11.41 -1.26 -3.89
C TRP A 38 -10.61 -2.45 -3.37
N TRP A 39 -9.74 -2.24 -2.38
CA TRP A 39 -8.90 -3.30 -1.84
C TRP A 39 -9.69 -4.44 -1.19
N ILE A 40 -10.87 -4.16 -0.65
CA ILE A 40 -11.72 -5.16 -0.01
C ILE A 40 -12.66 -5.82 -1.03
N ASP A 41 -13.32 -5.03 -1.87
CA ASP A 41 -14.51 -5.46 -2.60
C ASP A 41 -14.26 -5.79 -4.07
N PHE A 42 -13.16 -5.36 -4.68
CA PHE A 42 -12.89 -5.57 -6.11
C PHE A 42 -12.88 -7.05 -6.50
N ASN A 43 -12.14 -7.89 -5.79
CA ASN A 43 -12.08 -9.32 -6.09
C ASN A 43 -13.41 -10.02 -5.87
N LEU A 44 -14.18 -9.57 -4.88
CA LEU A 44 -15.52 -10.10 -4.58
C LEU A 44 -16.51 -9.72 -5.68
N TYR A 45 -16.43 -8.49 -6.19
CA TYR A 45 -17.21 -8.07 -7.36
C TYR A 45 -16.92 -8.95 -8.58
N LEU A 46 -15.65 -9.24 -8.86
CA LEU A 46 -15.27 -10.13 -9.96
C LEU A 46 -15.78 -11.56 -9.73
N GLN A 47 -15.78 -12.05 -8.49
CA GLN A 47 -16.37 -13.34 -8.15
C GLN A 47 -17.90 -13.32 -8.33
N ALA A 48 -18.58 -12.25 -7.94
CA ALA A 48 -20.02 -12.07 -8.13
C ALA A 48 -20.42 -11.96 -9.61
N LEU A 49 -19.51 -11.52 -10.49
CA LEU A 49 -19.64 -11.59 -11.96
C LEU A 49 -19.50 -13.02 -12.51
N GLY A 50 -19.16 -14.01 -11.68
CA GLY A 50 -18.95 -15.38 -12.09
C GLY A 50 -17.55 -15.73 -12.58
N LEU A 51 -16.56 -14.82 -12.44
CA LEU A 51 -15.19 -15.11 -12.84
C LEU A 51 -14.55 -16.16 -11.92
N ALA A 52 -13.85 -17.11 -12.52
CA ALA A 52 -13.07 -18.10 -11.78
C ALA A 52 -11.94 -17.41 -10.98
N ARG A 53 -11.59 -17.92 -9.80
CA ARG A 53 -10.54 -17.36 -8.93
C ARG A 53 -9.20 -17.24 -9.62
N ALA A 54 -8.86 -18.21 -10.46
CA ALA A 54 -7.65 -18.15 -11.30
C ALA A 54 -7.64 -16.91 -12.20
N THR A 55 -8.77 -16.62 -12.86
CA THR A 55 -8.93 -15.44 -13.72
C THR A 55 -8.83 -14.15 -12.91
N ILE A 56 -9.44 -14.09 -11.70
CA ILE A 56 -9.34 -12.95 -10.79
C ILE A 56 -7.86 -12.69 -10.43
N GLY A 57 -7.09 -13.74 -10.17
CA GLY A 57 -5.65 -13.63 -9.92
C GLY A 57 -4.90 -13.04 -11.11
N ILE A 58 -5.18 -13.49 -12.33
CA ILE A 58 -4.54 -12.93 -13.55
C ILE A 58 -4.90 -11.45 -13.75
N VAL A 59 -6.18 -11.08 -13.57
CA VAL A 59 -6.62 -9.67 -13.62
C VAL A 59 -5.82 -8.82 -12.63
N SER A 60 -5.65 -9.30 -11.39
CA SER A 60 -4.89 -8.59 -10.35
C SER A 60 -3.40 -8.47 -10.70
N VAL A 61 -2.81 -9.49 -11.32
CA VAL A 61 -1.41 -9.45 -11.82
C VAL A 61 -1.25 -8.41 -12.92
N ILE A 62 -2.12 -8.41 -13.93
CA ILE A 62 -2.06 -7.45 -15.04
C ILE A 62 -2.24 -6.02 -14.51
N ALA A 63 -3.18 -5.81 -13.59
CA ALA A 63 -3.36 -4.53 -12.91
C ALA A 63 -2.10 -4.08 -12.16
N SER A 64 -1.44 -4.98 -11.43
CA SER A 64 -0.19 -4.68 -10.70
C SER A 64 0.95 -4.31 -11.66
N VAL A 65 1.06 -5.00 -12.79
CA VAL A 65 2.05 -4.67 -13.85
C VAL A 65 1.75 -3.27 -14.42
N ALA A 66 0.49 -2.97 -14.75
CA ALA A 66 0.09 -1.66 -15.28
C ALA A 66 0.44 -0.52 -14.29
N GLY A 67 0.14 -0.71 -13.00
CA GLY A 67 0.53 0.24 -11.95
C GLY A 67 2.04 0.44 -11.88
N THR A 68 2.80 -0.65 -11.86
CA THR A 68 4.27 -0.61 -11.79
C THR A 68 4.86 0.15 -12.97
N LEU A 69 4.39 -0.11 -14.19
CA LEU A 69 4.85 0.57 -15.40
C LEU A 69 4.49 2.07 -15.38
N THR A 70 3.43 2.46 -14.69
CA THR A 70 3.00 3.86 -14.56
C THR A 70 3.84 4.65 -13.57
N ALA A 71 4.46 4.02 -12.58
CA ALA A 71 5.16 4.70 -11.49
C ALA A 71 6.22 5.70 -11.99
N PHE A 72 7.09 5.26 -12.90
CA PHE A 72 8.18 6.07 -13.42
C PHE A 72 7.72 7.20 -14.35
N PRO A 73 6.86 6.93 -15.36
CA PRO A 73 6.28 7.99 -16.18
C PRO A 73 5.49 9.03 -15.38
N ALA A 74 4.71 8.61 -14.39
CA ALA A 74 3.93 9.52 -13.56
C ALA A 74 4.82 10.45 -12.72
N SER A 75 5.90 9.94 -12.13
CA SER A 75 6.89 10.76 -11.41
C SER A 75 7.53 11.78 -12.35
N SER A 76 8.03 11.34 -13.48
CA SER A 76 8.67 12.20 -14.50
C SER A 76 7.72 13.24 -15.08
N LEU A 77 6.45 12.86 -15.30
CA LEU A 77 5.41 13.76 -15.78
C LEU A 77 5.08 14.82 -14.72
N SER A 78 5.04 14.45 -13.43
CA SER A 78 4.71 15.37 -12.35
C SER A 78 5.74 16.50 -12.21
N ASP A 79 7.00 16.25 -12.56
CA ASP A 79 8.04 17.29 -12.58
C ASP A 79 7.88 18.28 -13.74
N ARG A 80 7.19 17.87 -14.84
CA ARG A 80 6.97 18.70 -16.03
C ARG A 80 5.66 19.49 -16.00
N VAL A 81 4.56 18.82 -15.61
CA VAL A 81 3.20 19.40 -15.69
C VAL A 81 2.66 19.88 -14.34
N GLY A 82 3.39 19.63 -13.26
CA GLY A 82 3.01 19.95 -11.88
C GLY A 82 2.35 18.79 -11.14
N ARG A 83 2.53 18.78 -9.81
CA ARG A 83 2.05 17.73 -8.92
C ARG A 83 0.52 17.60 -8.94
N ARG A 84 -0.18 18.74 -8.86
CA ARG A 84 -1.65 18.81 -8.90
C ARG A 84 -2.23 18.16 -10.16
N THR A 85 -1.64 18.41 -11.33
CA THR A 85 -2.12 17.87 -12.60
C THR A 85 -2.04 16.35 -12.61
N VAL A 86 -0.96 15.76 -12.09
CA VAL A 86 -0.81 14.29 -12.01
C VAL A 86 -1.74 13.68 -10.96
N LEU A 87 -1.94 14.34 -9.80
CA LEU A 87 -2.94 13.91 -8.81
C LEU A 87 -4.35 13.89 -9.40
N ALA A 88 -4.74 14.97 -10.11
CA ALA A 88 -6.04 15.05 -10.79
C ALA A 88 -6.16 14.00 -11.90
N GLY A 89 -5.13 13.83 -12.72
CA GLY A 89 -5.09 12.80 -13.77
C GLY A 89 -5.23 11.39 -13.22
N GLY A 90 -4.56 11.08 -12.10
CA GLY A 90 -4.71 9.81 -11.39
C GLY A 90 -6.13 9.59 -10.85
N ALA A 91 -6.76 10.64 -10.30
CA ALA A 91 -8.15 10.57 -9.82
C ALA A 91 -9.14 10.39 -10.99
N VAL A 92 -8.92 11.08 -12.11
CA VAL A 92 -9.72 10.90 -13.35
C VAL A 92 -9.57 9.49 -13.91
N ALA A 93 -8.35 8.95 -13.94
CA ALA A 93 -8.10 7.57 -14.36
C ALA A 93 -8.84 6.57 -13.44
N GLY A 94 -8.79 6.78 -12.13
CA GLY A 94 -9.55 5.96 -11.16
C GLY A 94 -11.06 6.04 -11.37
N LEU A 95 -11.59 7.25 -11.59
CA LEU A 95 -13.01 7.45 -11.89
C LEU A 95 -13.42 6.76 -13.19
N ALA A 96 -12.64 6.94 -14.25
CA ALA A 96 -12.88 6.28 -15.54
C ALA A 96 -12.84 4.74 -15.41
N ALA A 97 -11.92 4.22 -14.60
CA ALA A 97 -11.82 2.79 -14.31
C ALA A 97 -13.09 2.25 -13.64
N LEU A 98 -13.65 2.95 -12.66
CA LEU A 98 -14.89 2.55 -11.98
C LEU A 98 -16.09 2.57 -12.92
N VAL A 99 -16.20 3.60 -13.78
CA VAL A 99 -17.26 3.70 -14.79
C VAL A 99 -17.14 2.58 -15.81
N LEU A 100 -15.92 2.30 -16.32
CA LEU A 100 -15.66 1.19 -17.21
C LEU A 100 -16.01 -0.16 -16.57
N LEU A 101 -15.68 -0.34 -15.29
CA LEU A 101 -15.97 -1.56 -14.56
C LEU A 101 -17.48 -1.81 -14.42
N LEU A 102 -18.30 -0.76 -14.17
CA LEU A 102 -19.75 -0.88 -14.17
C LEU A 102 -20.32 -1.21 -15.55
N ALA A 103 -19.74 -0.65 -16.61
CA ALA A 103 -20.16 -0.87 -17.99
C ALA A 103 -19.67 -2.20 -18.58
N ALA A 104 -18.67 -2.83 -17.95
CA ALA A 104 -17.98 -4.01 -18.50
C ALA A 104 -18.88 -5.25 -18.63
N GLY A 105 -19.90 -5.40 -17.76
CA GLY A 105 -20.64 -6.64 -17.66
C GLY A 105 -19.70 -7.81 -17.37
N ASP A 106 -19.71 -8.83 -18.23
CA ASP A 106 -18.84 -10.01 -18.19
C ASP A 106 -17.63 -9.92 -19.16
N ASN A 107 -17.47 -8.79 -19.85
CA ASN A 107 -16.37 -8.60 -20.80
C ASN A 107 -15.02 -8.51 -20.10
N LEU A 108 -14.28 -9.62 -20.14
CA LEU A 108 -12.99 -9.74 -19.46
C LEU A 108 -11.95 -8.69 -19.94
N VAL A 109 -11.97 -8.32 -21.22
CA VAL A 109 -11.01 -7.31 -21.76
C VAL A 109 -11.27 -5.96 -21.14
N VAL A 110 -12.54 -5.56 -21.00
CA VAL A 110 -12.92 -4.28 -20.37
C VAL A 110 -12.63 -4.31 -18.88
N ILE A 111 -12.88 -5.43 -18.20
CA ILE A 111 -12.53 -5.63 -16.78
C ILE A 111 -11.02 -5.45 -16.55
N VAL A 112 -10.19 -6.10 -17.37
CA VAL A 112 -8.73 -6.01 -17.30
C VAL A 112 -8.27 -4.56 -17.56
N ALA A 113 -8.84 -3.90 -18.56
CA ALA A 113 -8.53 -2.51 -18.87
C ALA A 113 -8.90 -1.58 -17.71
N ALA A 114 -10.08 -1.77 -17.12
CA ALA A 114 -10.54 -1.01 -15.94
C ALA A 114 -9.61 -1.23 -14.73
N ALA A 115 -9.26 -2.48 -14.42
CA ALA A 115 -8.35 -2.81 -13.33
C ALA A 115 -6.94 -2.22 -13.55
N GLY A 116 -6.42 -2.29 -14.77
CA GLY A 116 -5.15 -1.69 -15.16
C GLY A 116 -5.17 -0.16 -15.03
N LEU A 117 -6.24 0.48 -15.49
CA LEU A 117 -6.41 1.93 -15.41
C LEU A 117 -6.54 2.42 -13.96
N TRP A 118 -7.29 1.68 -13.11
CA TRP A 118 -7.35 1.95 -11.68
C TRP A 118 -5.97 1.89 -11.03
N SER A 119 -5.23 0.81 -11.30
CA SER A 119 -3.90 0.61 -10.73
C SER A 119 -2.90 1.68 -11.19
N ALA A 120 -2.98 2.08 -12.45
CA ALA A 120 -2.19 3.19 -13.00
C ALA A 120 -2.52 4.53 -12.32
N GLY A 121 -3.81 4.84 -12.15
CA GLY A 121 -4.29 6.04 -11.47
C GLY A 121 -3.85 6.08 -10.00
N PHE A 122 -4.02 4.96 -9.28
CA PHE A 122 -3.55 4.81 -7.89
C PHE A 122 -2.04 5.02 -7.78
N GLN A 123 -1.27 4.42 -8.67
CA GLN A 123 0.19 4.55 -8.65
C GLN A 123 0.64 5.98 -8.95
N ALA A 124 -0.02 6.66 -9.89
CA ALA A 124 0.25 8.07 -10.18
C ALA A 124 0.02 8.97 -8.95
N ILE A 125 -1.08 8.77 -8.21
CA ILE A 125 -1.35 9.47 -6.95
C ILE A 125 -0.26 9.14 -5.91
N SER A 126 0.06 7.86 -5.75
CA SER A 126 0.99 7.38 -4.71
C SER A 126 2.39 7.98 -4.85
N VAL A 127 2.94 8.02 -6.06
CA VAL A 127 4.31 8.54 -6.29
C VAL A 127 4.41 10.05 -6.12
N VAL A 128 3.31 10.78 -6.27
CA VAL A 128 3.26 12.25 -6.15
C VAL A 128 2.92 12.71 -4.74
N THR A 129 2.27 11.87 -3.94
CA THR A 129 1.80 12.20 -2.59
C THR A 129 2.92 12.74 -1.68
N ALA A 130 4.03 12.01 -1.55
CA ALA A 130 5.12 12.42 -0.66
C ALA A 130 5.84 13.71 -1.13
N PRO A 131 6.20 13.86 -2.42
CA PRO A 131 6.73 15.12 -2.94
C PRO A 131 5.79 16.29 -2.74
N TYR A 132 4.48 16.14 -3.02
CA TYR A 132 3.50 17.19 -2.83
C TYR A 132 3.44 17.69 -1.38
N MET A 133 3.37 16.75 -0.41
CA MET A 133 3.38 17.10 1.01
C MET A 133 4.67 17.79 1.44
N ALA A 134 5.82 17.35 0.93
CA ALA A 134 7.11 17.93 1.26
C ALA A 134 7.26 19.37 0.74
N GLU A 135 6.69 19.67 -0.43
CA GLU A 135 6.70 20.99 -1.06
C GLU A 135 5.73 21.98 -0.40
N HIS A 136 4.62 21.47 0.21
CA HIS A 136 3.58 22.29 0.85
C HIS A 136 3.62 22.24 2.38
N SER A 137 4.75 21.86 2.96
CA SER A 137 4.97 21.84 4.41
C SER A 137 6.21 22.63 4.80
N GLU A 138 6.10 23.42 5.86
CA GLU A 138 7.25 24.01 6.50
C GLU A 138 8.16 22.92 7.08
N PRO A 139 9.49 23.06 7.02
CA PRO A 139 10.42 22.04 7.53
C PRO A 139 10.14 21.61 8.97
N GLU A 140 9.69 22.55 9.81
CA GLU A 140 9.38 22.31 11.23
C GLU A 140 8.15 21.44 11.44
N HIS A 141 7.13 21.55 10.57
CA HIS A 141 5.85 20.84 10.65
C HIS A 141 5.74 19.65 9.69
N ARG A 142 6.77 19.41 8.86
CA ARG A 142 6.76 18.34 7.85
C ARG A 142 6.52 16.97 8.46
N ASN A 143 7.22 16.62 9.52
CA ASN A 143 7.06 15.32 10.18
C ASN A 143 5.65 15.14 10.77
N GLU A 144 5.05 16.23 11.29
CA GLU A 144 3.68 16.22 11.79
C GLU A 144 2.68 15.99 10.65
N LEU A 145 2.87 16.63 9.49
CA LEU A 145 2.01 16.45 8.32
C LEU A 145 2.02 15.00 7.82
N PHE A 146 3.20 14.38 7.69
CA PHE A 146 3.32 12.97 7.30
C PHE A 146 2.69 12.02 8.31
N ALA A 147 2.85 12.30 9.62
CA ALA A 147 2.23 11.51 10.67
C ALA A 147 0.69 11.61 10.62
N VAL A 148 0.15 12.82 10.40
CA VAL A 148 -1.30 13.03 10.23
C VAL A 148 -1.82 12.35 8.97
N GLN A 149 -1.13 12.45 7.83
CA GLN A 149 -1.49 11.74 6.60
C GLN A 149 -1.56 10.23 6.82
N PHE A 150 -0.56 9.66 7.49
CA PHE A 150 -0.53 8.24 7.80
C PHE A 150 -1.67 7.82 8.74
N ALA A 151 -1.96 8.63 9.75
CA ALA A 151 -3.08 8.41 10.66
C ALA A 151 -4.44 8.48 9.92
N ILE A 152 -4.63 9.51 9.08
CA ILE A 152 -5.82 9.66 8.23
C ILE A 152 -5.99 8.43 7.36
N GLN A 153 -4.96 7.96 6.68
CA GLN A 153 -5.04 6.80 5.78
C GLN A 153 -5.49 5.53 6.53
N ASN A 154 -4.94 5.29 7.74
CA ASN A 154 -5.35 4.13 8.54
C ASN A 154 -6.78 4.24 9.08
N VAL A 155 -7.16 5.42 9.57
CA VAL A 155 -8.54 5.67 10.03
C VAL A 155 -9.52 5.54 8.87
N THR A 156 -9.17 6.07 7.71
CA THR A 156 -9.99 5.96 6.49
C THR A 156 -10.20 4.52 6.08
N ASN A 157 -9.16 3.67 6.14
CA ASN A 157 -9.28 2.25 5.85
C ASN A 157 -10.30 1.55 6.77
N ILE A 158 -10.28 1.86 8.06
CA ILE A 158 -11.22 1.29 9.04
C ILE A 158 -12.64 1.80 8.78
N VAL A 159 -12.79 3.12 8.68
CA VAL A 159 -14.10 3.75 8.50
C VAL A 159 -14.74 3.33 7.16
N ALA A 160 -13.96 3.31 6.09
CA ALA A 160 -14.44 2.89 4.77
C ALA A 160 -14.88 1.43 4.77
N ALA A 161 -14.12 0.52 5.40
CA ALA A 161 -14.50 -0.88 5.53
C ALA A 161 -15.85 -1.04 6.27
N ILE A 162 -16.02 -0.36 7.39
CA ILE A 162 -17.27 -0.42 8.17
C ILE A 162 -18.42 0.20 7.39
N LEU A 163 -18.26 1.43 6.90
CA LEU A 163 -19.31 2.16 6.20
C LEU A 163 -19.66 1.50 4.86
N GLY A 164 -18.66 0.99 4.12
CA GLY A 164 -18.89 0.25 2.87
C GLY A 164 -19.79 -0.95 3.09
N GLY A 165 -19.50 -1.78 4.09
CA GLY A 165 -20.35 -2.91 4.43
C GLY A 165 -21.74 -2.51 4.93
N VAL A 166 -21.83 -1.58 5.89
CA VAL A 166 -23.10 -1.16 6.50
C VAL A 166 -23.96 -0.35 5.51
N VAL A 167 -23.39 0.67 4.86
CA VAL A 167 -24.13 1.54 3.94
C VAL A 167 -24.58 0.78 2.70
N ALA A 168 -23.67 0.00 2.09
CA ALA A 168 -24.03 -0.80 0.93
C ALA A 168 -25.06 -1.87 1.28
N GLY A 169 -24.95 -2.52 2.45
CA GLY A 169 -25.93 -3.48 2.96
C GLY A 169 -27.29 -2.85 3.23
N ALA A 170 -27.32 -1.65 3.81
CA ALA A 170 -28.58 -0.92 4.05
C ALA A 170 -29.28 -0.52 2.74
N ILE A 171 -28.51 -0.01 1.75
CA ILE A 171 -29.07 0.34 0.42
C ILE A 171 -29.56 -0.93 -0.29
N ALA A 172 -28.80 -2.03 -0.26
CA ALA A 172 -29.18 -3.29 -0.85
C ALA A 172 -30.46 -3.83 -0.21
N GLY A 173 -30.57 -3.81 1.13
CA GLY A 173 -31.77 -4.22 1.86
C GLY A 173 -33.00 -3.36 1.52
N ALA A 174 -32.82 -2.03 1.42
CA ALA A 174 -33.90 -1.12 1.05
C ALA A 174 -34.38 -1.34 -0.40
N LEU A 175 -33.51 -1.77 -1.30
CA LEU A 175 -33.84 -2.07 -2.70
C LEU A 175 -34.20 -3.54 -2.93
N GLY A 176 -34.19 -4.37 -1.89
CA GLY A 176 -34.50 -5.81 -2.00
C GLY A 176 -33.42 -6.63 -2.72
N PHE A 177 -32.17 -6.17 -2.72
CA PHE A 177 -31.04 -6.87 -3.34
C PHE A 177 -30.46 -7.94 -2.39
N ASP A 178 -29.94 -9.02 -2.98
CA ASP A 178 -29.16 -10.00 -2.23
C ASP A 178 -27.86 -9.35 -1.69
N PRO A 179 -27.58 -9.42 -0.37
CA PRO A 179 -26.38 -8.86 0.23
C PRO A 179 -25.04 -9.37 -0.37
N ALA A 180 -25.01 -10.58 -0.90
CA ALA A 180 -23.87 -11.17 -1.59
C ALA A 180 -23.97 -11.06 -3.12
N GLY A 181 -25.04 -10.47 -3.63
CA GLY A 181 -25.34 -10.40 -5.06
C GLY A 181 -24.57 -9.31 -5.79
N LEU A 182 -24.46 -9.46 -7.10
CA LEU A 182 -23.80 -8.52 -8.01
C LEU A 182 -24.35 -7.09 -7.89
N ALA A 183 -25.67 -6.93 -7.66
CA ALA A 183 -26.29 -5.62 -7.51
C ALA A 183 -25.74 -4.84 -6.32
N THR A 184 -25.48 -5.52 -5.20
CA THR A 184 -24.90 -4.91 -3.99
C THR A 184 -23.47 -4.41 -4.24
N TYR A 185 -22.64 -5.19 -4.93
CA TYR A 185 -21.29 -4.73 -5.31
C TYR A 185 -21.32 -3.56 -6.30
N ARG A 186 -22.31 -3.49 -7.21
CA ARG A 186 -22.51 -2.32 -8.08
C ARG A 186 -22.87 -1.07 -7.29
N VAL A 187 -23.61 -1.19 -6.20
CA VAL A 187 -23.87 -0.07 -5.27
C VAL A 187 -22.56 0.41 -4.64
N ILE A 188 -21.67 -0.50 -4.21
CA ILE A 188 -20.36 -0.12 -3.66
C ILE A 188 -19.55 0.64 -4.69
N ILE A 189 -19.48 0.17 -5.94
CA ILE A 189 -18.77 0.87 -7.01
C ILE A 189 -19.40 2.25 -7.24
N GLY A 190 -20.72 2.38 -7.17
CA GLY A 190 -21.42 3.68 -7.21
C GLY A 190 -20.98 4.62 -6.09
N ILE A 191 -20.87 4.12 -4.85
CA ILE A 191 -20.34 4.87 -3.70
C ILE A 191 -18.89 5.30 -3.97
N MET A 192 -18.04 4.41 -4.49
CA MET A 192 -16.66 4.73 -4.86
C MET A 192 -16.58 5.83 -5.91
N ILE A 193 -17.46 5.82 -6.92
CA ILE A 193 -17.56 6.87 -7.95
C ILE A 193 -17.86 8.22 -7.29
N VAL A 194 -18.86 8.28 -6.40
CA VAL A 194 -19.23 9.52 -5.69
C VAL A 194 -18.05 10.03 -4.87
N LEU A 195 -17.37 9.16 -4.11
CA LEU A 195 -16.19 9.52 -3.33
C LEU A 195 -15.04 10.02 -4.21
N MET A 196 -14.80 9.38 -5.36
CA MET A 196 -13.76 9.82 -6.29
C MET A 196 -14.09 11.16 -6.95
N VAL A 197 -15.35 11.42 -7.28
CA VAL A 197 -15.80 12.73 -7.81
C VAL A 197 -15.58 13.85 -6.78
N ILE A 198 -15.97 13.62 -5.51
CA ILE A 198 -15.76 14.59 -4.43
C ILE A 198 -14.26 14.80 -4.18
N GLY A 199 -13.49 13.70 -4.15
CA GLY A 199 -12.02 13.74 -4.01
C GLY A 199 -11.35 14.50 -5.14
N LEU A 200 -11.75 14.26 -6.39
CA LEU A 200 -11.27 15.01 -7.57
C LEU A 200 -11.63 16.50 -7.44
N GLY A 201 -12.87 16.82 -7.05
CA GLY A 201 -13.29 18.20 -6.78
C GLY A 201 -12.40 18.88 -5.74
N THR A 202 -12.04 18.16 -4.68
CA THR A 202 -11.11 18.68 -3.65
C THR A 202 -9.69 18.90 -4.20
N ILE A 203 -9.19 17.98 -5.05
CA ILE A 203 -7.89 18.12 -5.72
C ILE A 203 -7.87 19.35 -6.65
N THR A 204 -8.97 19.65 -7.32
CA THR A 204 -9.04 20.84 -8.21
C THR A 204 -8.97 22.16 -7.45
N LEU A 205 -9.23 22.19 -6.15
CA LEU A 205 -9.08 23.36 -5.29
C LEU A 205 -7.65 23.63 -4.82
N LEU A 206 -6.74 22.67 -5.03
CA LEU A 206 -5.32 22.84 -4.73
C LEU A 206 -4.70 23.89 -5.64
N ARG A 207 -3.65 24.56 -5.19
CA ARG A 207 -2.91 25.50 -6.02
C ARG A 207 -2.18 24.79 -7.15
N ASP A 208 -2.06 25.47 -8.29
CA ASP A 208 -1.33 24.97 -9.45
C ASP A 208 0.18 25.18 -9.25
N ASP A 209 0.90 24.11 -8.98
CA ASP A 209 2.35 24.10 -8.76
C ASP A 209 3.11 23.83 -10.05
N ARG A 210 2.71 24.48 -11.14
CA ARG A 210 3.53 24.41 -12.35
C ARG A 210 4.93 24.90 -12.01
N PRO A 211 5.98 24.15 -12.40
CA PRO A 211 7.33 24.61 -12.18
C PRO A 211 7.45 25.97 -12.84
N ARG A 212 7.58 27.03 -12.02
CA ARG A 212 7.88 28.37 -12.53
C ARG A 212 9.18 28.24 -13.28
N THR A 213 9.09 28.37 -14.58
CA THR A 213 10.25 28.46 -15.48
C THR A 213 11.25 29.39 -14.81
N GLN A 214 12.35 28.82 -14.32
CA GLN A 214 13.54 29.48 -13.79
C GLN A 214 13.28 30.90 -13.22
N GLN A 215 12.96 30.97 -11.94
CA GLN A 215 13.23 32.23 -11.23
C GLN A 215 14.74 32.43 -11.20
N SER A 216 15.13 33.57 -11.76
CA SER A 216 16.46 34.12 -11.98
C SER A 216 17.55 33.65 -11.02
N PRO A 217 18.80 33.49 -11.51
CA PRO A 217 19.97 33.13 -10.72
C PRO A 217 20.35 34.12 -9.60
N ARG A 218 19.55 35.18 -9.42
CA ARG A 218 19.90 36.29 -8.51
C ARG A 218 19.48 36.07 -7.05
N LEU A 219 18.55 35.15 -6.74
CA LEU A 219 18.13 34.87 -5.36
C LEU A 219 18.84 33.71 -4.68
N GLN A 220 19.65 32.96 -5.42
CA GLN A 220 20.47 31.86 -4.88
C GLN A 220 21.72 32.31 -4.12
N ARG A 221 21.98 33.62 -4.02
CA ARG A 221 23.22 34.14 -3.38
C ARG A 221 23.08 34.59 -1.94
N LEU A 222 21.95 34.41 -1.32
CA LEU A 222 21.76 34.82 0.08
C LEU A 222 21.18 33.65 0.90
N GLY A 223 22.06 32.80 1.40
CA GLY A 223 21.87 32.14 2.68
C GLY A 223 21.18 30.79 2.72
N GLU A 224 21.25 29.94 1.68
CA GLU A 224 20.91 28.52 1.85
C GLU A 224 22.17 27.69 2.19
N PRO A 225 22.10 26.78 3.20
CA PRO A 225 23.17 25.81 3.40
C PRO A 225 23.25 24.92 2.15
N ALA A 226 24.46 24.82 1.60
CA ALA A 226 24.85 24.19 0.35
C ALA A 226 23.93 23.05 -0.11
N ALA A 227 23.10 23.33 -1.10
CA ALA A 227 22.61 22.31 -2.01
C ALA A 227 23.82 21.52 -2.52
N PHE A 228 23.75 20.19 -2.48
CA PHE A 228 24.81 19.26 -2.85
C PHE A 228 25.57 19.75 -4.09
N PRO A 229 26.92 19.75 -4.10
CA PRO A 229 27.71 20.16 -5.24
C PRO A 229 27.27 19.30 -6.45
N GLN A 230 26.63 19.92 -7.42
CA GLN A 230 26.43 19.30 -8.72
C GLN A 230 27.81 19.29 -9.38
N ASP A 231 28.48 18.13 -9.36
CA ASP A 231 29.72 17.90 -10.11
C ASP A 231 29.41 18.16 -11.59
N PRO A 232 30.04 19.17 -12.23
CA PRO A 232 29.81 19.47 -13.66
C PRO A 232 30.19 18.34 -14.60
N ARG A 233 30.85 17.29 -14.09
CA ARG A 233 31.22 16.08 -14.86
C ARG A 233 30.10 15.04 -14.95
N ARG A 234 28.95 15.27 -14.32
CA ARG A 234 27.73 14.44 -14.46
C ARG A 234 26.90 14.75 -15.72
N GLY A 235 27.53 15.20 -16.78
CA GLY A 235 26.96 15.16 -18.12
C GLY A 235 26.68 13.71 -18.50
N ARG A 236 25.40 13.33 -18.71
CA ARG A 236 24.92 12.01 -19.12
C ARG A 236 25.05 10.88 -18.08
N ALA A 237 24.46 11.05 -16.92
CA ALA A 237 24.11 9.90 -16.10
C ALA A 237 23.00 9.09 -16.81
N ARG A 238 23.37 8.16 -17.67
CA ARG A 238 22.59 6.94 -17.90
C ARG A 238 22.23 6.41 -16.54
N PHE A 239 20.92 6.28 -16.22
CA PHE A 239 20.35 5.69 -15.02
C PHE A 239 21.42 5.26 -13.98
N GLY A 240 21.83 6.18 -13.09
CA GLY A 240 22.98 5.97 -12.22
C GLY A 240 22.69 4.95 -11.12
N ILE A 241 22.59 3.67 -11.50
CA ILE A 241 22.55 2.55 -10.56
C ILE A 241 23.93 2.47 -9.91
N VAL A 242 24.02 2.96 -8.68
CA VAL A 242 25.26 2.89 -7.89
C VAL A 242 25.15 1.68 -6.98
N VAL A 243 25.90 0.62 -7.26
CA VAL A 243 26.02 -0.59 -6.44
C VAL A 243 27.50 -0.90 -6.28
N ARG A 244 28.05 -0.67 -5.09
CA ARG A 244 29.47 -0.96 -4.78
C ARG A 244 29.67 -2.41 -4.34
N ASP A 245 28.77 -2.90 -3.48
CA ASP A 245 28.79 -4.29 -2.96
C ASP A 245 27.51 -5.02 -3.39
N ARG A 246 27.61 -5.79 -4.47
CA ARG A 246 26.50 -6.59 -5.00
C ARG A 246 26.01 -7.65 -3.99
N GLY A 247 26.95 -8.24 -3.23
CA GLY A 247 26.60 -9.25 -2.24
C GLY A 247 25.73 -8.69 -1.11
N ARG A 248 26.08 -7.48 -0.63
CA ARG A 248 25.31 -6.76 0.38
C ARG A 248 23.93 -6.37 -0.15
N PHE A 249 23.85 -5.86 -1.38
CA PHE A 249 22.58 -5.53 -2.02
C PHE A 249 21.65 -6.72 -2.11
N VAL A 250 22.14 -7.88 -2.57
CA VAL A 250 21.35 -9.11 -2.65
C VAL A 250 20.85 -9.53 -1.26
N ARG A 251 21.70 -9.47 -0.24
CA ARG A 251 21.30 -9.83 1.14
C ARG A 251 20.25 -8.91 1.73
N LEU A 252 20.22 -7.64 1.31
CA LEU A 252 19.19 -6.67 1.74
C LEU A 252 17.88 -6.83 0.96
N ILE A 253 17.93 -7.18 -0.32
CA ILE A 253 16.76 -7.23 -1.20
C ILE A 253 16.06 -8.59 -1.15
N LEU A 254 16.82 -9.70 -1.14
CA LEU A 254 16.27 -11.05 -1.25
C LEU A 254 15.25 -11.40 -0.16
N PRO A 255 15.44 -11.06 1.13
CA PRO A 255 14.41 -11.31 2.14
C PRO A 255 13.09 -10.60 1.83
N GLY A 256 13.16 -9.35 1.41
CA GLY A 256 11.98 -8.57 1.00
C GLY A 256 11.28 -9.16 -0.23
N PHE A 257 12.04 -9.68 -1.19
CA PHE A 257 11.49 -10.39 -2.36
C PHE A 257 10.73 -11.64 -1.97
N LEU A 258 11.31 -12.49 -1.12
CA LEU A 258 10.65 -13.71 -0.65
C LEU A 258 9.35 -13.41 0.10
N ILE A 259 9.34 -12.37 0.95
CA ILE A 259 8.13 -11.89 1.60
C ILE A 259 7.13 -11.37 0.55
N GLY A 260 7.59 -10.62 -0.45
CA GLY A 260 6.74 -10.11 -1.54
C GLY A 260 6.05 -11.21 -2.34
N VAL A 261 6.79 -12.25 -2.73
CA VAL A 261 6.23 -13.43 -3.42
C VAL A 261 5.22 -14.15 -2.52
N GLY A 262 5.57 -14.36 -1.25
CA GLY A 262 4.68 -14.99 -0.29
C GLY A 262 3.41 -14.18 -0.05
N ALA A 263 3.54 -12.86 0.19
CA ALA A 263 2.40 -11.97 0.40
C ALA A 263 1.48 -11.91 -0.82
N GLY A 264 2.05 -11.82 -2.02
CA GLY A 264 1.30 -11.72 -3.27
C GLY A 264 0.40 -12.93 -3.57
N GLN A 265 0.67 -14.09 -2.96
CA GLN A 265 -0.16 -15.30 -3.13
C GLN A 265 -1.45 -15.28 -2.29
N VAL A 266 -1.45 -14.59 -1.16
CA VAL A 266 -2.52 -14.72 -0.17
C VAL A 266 -3.18 -13.38 0.12
N ILE A 267 -2.39 -12.33 0.35
CA ILE A 267 -2.92 -11.08 0.90
C ILE A 267 -3.95 -10.40 -0.01
N PRO A 268 -3.74 -10.27 -1.35
CA PRO A 268 -4.73 -9.68 -2.24
C PRO A 268 -6.04 -10.48 -2.34
N PHE A 269 -5.98 -11.78 -2.03
CA PHE A 269 -7.09 -12.73 -2.21
C PHE A 269 -7.67 -13.23 -0.87
N LEU A 270 -7.27 -12.58 0.23
CA LEU A 270 -7.68 -12.98 1.57
C LEU A 270 -9.19 -12.79 1.80
N ASN A 271 -9.78 -11.78 1.15
CA ASN A 271 -11.21 -11.55 1.13
C ASN A 271 -11.97 -12.74 0.51
N LEU A 272 -11.51 -13.25 -0.64
CA LEU A 272 -12.06 -14.44 -1.30
C LEU A 272 -11.94 -15.69 -0.44
N PHE A 273 -10.79 -15.84 0.25
CA PHE A 273 -10.55 -16.97 1.15
C PHE A 273 -11.50 -16.96 2.34
N VAL A 274 -11.56 -15.84 3.06
CA VAL A 274 -12.40 -15.74 4.28
C VAL A 274 -13.87 -15.86 3.93
N GLN A 275 -14.33 -15.19 2.86
CA GLN A 275 -15.71 -15.31 2.40
C GLN A 275 -16.04 -16.73 2.00
N GLY A 276 -15.23 -17.36 1.14
CA GLY A 276 -15.50 -18.69 0.61
C GLY A 276 -15.44 -19.79 1.66
N ARG A 277 -14.58 -19.65 2.68
CA ARG A 277 -14.43 -20.63 3.74
C ARG A 277 -15.53 -20.57 4.81
N PHE A 278 -16.00 -19.37 5.14
CA PHE A 278 -16.92 -19.14 6.26
C PHE A 278 -18.31 -18.66 5.81
N GLY A 279 -18.53 -18.46 4.52
CA GLY A 279 -19.84 -18.03 3.98
C GLY A 279 -20.29 -16.66 4.48
N LEU A 280 -19.34 -15.74 4.73
CA LEU A 280 -19.63 -14.42 5.27
C LEU A 280 -20.36 -13.54 4.25
N ASP A 281 -21.35 -12.79 4.73
CA ASP A 281 -21.91 -11.70 3.96
C ASP A 281 -20.96 -10.51 3.88
N LEU A 282 -21.30 -9.52 3.03
CA LEU A 282 -20.47 -8.35 2.79
C LEU A 282 -20.20 -7.53 4.06
N ALA A 283 -21.21 -7.33 4.90
CA ALA A 283 -21.08 -6.52 6.12
C ALA A 283 -20.18 -7.21 7.15
N GLN A 284 -20.35 -8.52 7.32
CA GLN A 284 -19.51 -9.35 8.18
C GLN A 284 -18.05 -9.34 7.71
N LEU A 285 -17.81 -9.50 6.41
CA LEU A 285 -16.48 -9.53 5.83
C LEU A 285 -15.78 -8.17 6.00
N ASN A 286 -16.46 -7.08 5.70
CA ASN A 286 -15.93 -5.73 5.94
C ASN A 286 -15.63 -5.49 7.43
N GLY A 287 -16.47 -5.99 8.34
CA GLY A 287 -16.24 -5.98 9.77
C GLY A 287 -14.93 -6.70 10.17
N VAL A 288 -14.66 -7.86 9.58
CA VAL A 288 -13.41 -8.61 9.79
C VAL A 288 -12.19 -7.78 9.38
N PHE A 289 -12.24 -7.12 8.22
CA PHE A 289 -11.14 -6.27 7.75
C PHE A 289 -10.97 -5.01 8.61
N ALA A 290 -12.06 -4.42 9.10
CA ALA A 290 -12.01 -3.29 10.03
C ALA A 290 -11.30 -3.66 11.36
N VAL A 291 -11.62 -4.81 11.94
CA VAL A 291 -10.96 -5.33 13.15
C VAL A 291 -9.47 -5.57 12.88
N THR A 292 -9.13 -6.12 11.72
CA THR A 292 -7.73 -6.35 11.31
C THR A 292 -6.95 -5.04 11.19
N ALA A 293 -7.57 -3.99 10.65
CA ALA A 293 -6.94 -2.68 10.51
C ALA A 293 -6.65 -2.02 11.87
N LEU A 294 -7.51 -2.22 12.89
CA LEU A 294 -7.25 -1.76 14.26
C LEU A 294 -5.96 -2.36 14.83
N GLY A 295 -5.70 -3.64 14.59
CA GLY A 295 -4.46 -4.31 14.99
C GLY A 295 -3.22 -3.62 14.40
N THR A 296 -3.29 -3.15 13.17
CA THR A 296 -2.20 -2.41 12.52
C THR A 296 -1.88 -1.09 13.22
N VAL A 297 -2.90 -0.34 13.64
CA VAL A 297 -2.71 0.92 14.38
C VAL A 297 -1.97 0.67 15.70
N ILE A 298 -2.35 -0.36 16.44
CA ILE A 298 -1.70 -0.74 17.71
C ILE A 298 -0.23 -1.11 17.46
N ALA A 299 0.06 -1.86 16.41
CA ALA A 299 1.41 -2.30 16.07
C ALA A 299 2.36 -1.13 15.80
N ILE A 300 1.89 -0.10 15.08
CA ILE A 300 2.67 1.10 14.76
C ILE A 300 3.08 1.85 16.05
N LEU A 301 2.19 1.89 17.04
CA LEU A 301 2.49 2.53 18.33
C LEU A 301 3.50 1.77 19.18
N VAL A 302 3.57 0.44 19.04
CA VAL A 302 4.48 -0.43 19.80
C VAL A 302 5.87 -0.53 19.13
N GLN A 303 5.94 -0.42 17.81
CA GLN A 303 7.15 -0.60 17.00
C GLN A 303 8.38 0.17 17.51
N PRO A 304 8.35 1.46 17.88
CA PRO A 304 9.55 2.17 18.32
C PRO A 304 10.12 1.64 19.65
N ARG A 305 9.26 1.10 20.52
CA ARG A 305 9.69 0.47 21.78
C ARG A 305 10.43 -0.84 21.52
N LEU A 306 9.94 -1.63 20.58
CA LEU A 306 10.53 -2.90 20.18
C LEU A 306 11.95 -2.70 19.62
N ALA A 307 12.11 -1.76 18.66
CA ALA A 307 13.39 -1.45 18.05
C ALA A 307 14.44 -0.94 19.07
N ARG A 308 14.01 -0.13 20.05
CA ARG A 308 14.89 0.35 21.12
C ARG A 308 15.33 -0.75 22.07
N ARG A 309 14.46 -1.72 22.37
CA ARG A 309 14.74 -2.77 23.36
C ARG A 309 15.62 -3.89 22.81
N PHE A 310 15.39 -4.33 21.59
CA PHE A 310 16.01 -5.52 21.01
C PHE A 310 16.98 -5.21 19.86
N GLY A 311 17.08 -3.95 19.43
CA GLY A 311 17.80 -3.55 18.22
C GLY A 311 17.02 -3.87 16.95
N GLN A 312 17.48 -3.31 15.82
CA GLN A 312 16.72 -3.35 14.55
C GLN A 312 16.61 -4.78 13.99
N VAL A 313 17.73 -5.49 13.85
CA VAL A 313 17.77 -6.86 13.26
C VAL A 313 16.94 -7.83 14.07
N THR A 314 17.18 -7.90 15.39
CA THR A 314 16.46 -8.80 16.28
C THR A 314 14.97 -8.51 16.29
N SER A 315 14.57 -7.24 16.26
CA SER A 315 13.16 -6.85 16.23
C SER A 315 12.47 -7.32 14.95
N VAL A 316 13.10 -7.16 13.78
CA VAL A 316 12.56 -7.66 12.52
C VAL A 316 12.40 -9.18 12.54
N VAL A 317 13.43 -9.91 13.01
CA VAL A 317 13.38 -11.37 13.12
C VAL A 317 12.27 -11.82 14.08
N ILE A 318 12.14 -11.18 15.25
CA ILE A 318 11.09 -11.52 16.23
C ILE A 318 9.70 -11.33 15.62
N VAL A 319 9.40 -10.16 15.03
CA VAL A 319 8.04 -9.89 14.51
C VAL A 319 7.69 -10.78 13.34
N GLN A 320 8.65 -11.07 12.46
CA GLN A 320 8.45 -12.00 11.35
C GLN A 320 8.27 -13.44 11.83
N ALA A 321 9.14 -13.94 12.72
CA ALA A 321 9.02 -15.28 13.29
C ALA A 321 7.71 -15.45 14.07
N CYS A 322 7.35 -14.49 14.92
CA CYS A 322 6.09 -14.51 15.65
C CYS A 322 4.85 -14.43 14.73
N SER A 323 4.98 -13.91 13.52
CA SER A 323 3.85 -13.87 12.56
C SER A 323 3.53 -15.23 11.94
N ILE A 324 4.49 -16.18 11.92
CA ILE A 324 4.35 -17.50 11.28
C ILE A 324 3.26 -18.36 11.93
N PRO A 325 3.20 -18.54 13.26
CA PRO A 325 2.12 -19.29 13.90
C PRO A 325 0.72 -18.72 13.60
N PHE A 326 0.60 -17.39 13.56
CA PHE A 326 -0.66 -16.74 13.20
C PHE A 326 -1.00 -16.95 11.72
N LEU A 327 -0.01 -16.99 10.84
CA LEU A 327 -0.22 -17.32 9.43
C LEU A 327 -0.69 -18.79 9.27
N MET A 328 -0.19 -19.71 10.08
CA MET A 328 -0.67 -21.10 10.13
C MET A 328 -2.13 -21.15 10.64
N ALA A 329 -2.43 -20.45 11.74
CA ALA A 329 -3.78 -20.38 12.28
C ALA A 329 -4.77 -19.75 11.26
N LEU A 330 -4.36 -18.70 10.57
CA LEU A 330 -5.14 -18.06 9.52
C LEU A 330 -5.51 -19.02 8.38
N GLY A 331 -4.54 -19.81 7.90
CA GLY A 331 -4.74 -20.71 6.75
C GLY A 331 -5.51 -21.99 7.09
N PHE A 332 -5.37 -22.51 8.30
CA PHE A 332 -5.79 -23.88 8.62
C PHE A 332 -6.83 -23.99 9.74
N SER A 333 -7.10 -22.92 10.52
CA SER A 333 -8.12 -22.98 11.56
C SER A 333 -9.53 -23.12 10.97
N PRO A 334 -10.37 -24.02 11.49
CA PRO A 334 -11.79 -24.10 11.12
C PRO A 334 -12.65 -23.06 11.83
N VAL A 335 -12.12 -22.34 12.82
CA VAL A 335 -12.86 -21.40 13.66
C VAL A 335 -12.67 -19.98 13.19
N LEU A 336 -13.75 -19.31 12.80
CA LEU A 336 -13.71 -17.93 12.28
C LEU A 336 -13.02 -16.94 13.24
N TRP A 337 -13.33 -16.97 14.53
CA TRP A 337 -12.74 -16.06 15.51
C TRP A 337 -11.23 -16.23 15.65
N THR A 338 -10.73 -17.46 15.53
CA THR A 338 -9.29 -17.73 15.49
C THR A 338 -8.65 -17.13 14.25
N VAL A 339 -9.32 -17.23 13.10
CA VAL A 339 -8.86 -16.64 11.83
C VAL A 339 -8.83 -15.12 11.92
N ILE A 340 -9.87 -14.49 12.47
CA ILE A 340 -9.94 -13.03 12.66
C ILE A 340 -8.80 -12.56 13.57
N ALA A 341 -8.62 -13.20 14.73
CA ALA A 341 -7.55 -12.88 15.67
C ALA A 341 -6.17 -13.08 15.04
N ALA A 342 -5.96 -14.19 14.35
CA ALA A 342 -4.72 -14.50 13.66
C ALA A 342 -4.41 -13.48 12.56
N MET A 343 -5.42 -13.08 11.78
CA MET A 343 -5.31 -12.06 10.73
C MET A 343 -4.90 -10.70 11.32
N ALA A 344 -5.56 -10.27 12.41
CA ALA A 344 -5.27 -9.00 13.08
C ALA A 344 -3.85 -8.98 13.66
N VAL A 345 -3.45 -10.03 14.40
CA VAL A 345 -2.12 -10.11 15.02
C VAL A 345 -1.02 -10.23 13.96
N ARG A 346 -1.21 -11.09 12.95
CA ARG A 346 -0.25 -11.26 11.84
C ARG A 346 -0.04 -9.94 11.09
N ASN A 347 -1.14 -9.25 10.76
CA ASN A 347 -1.07 -7.97 10.05
C ASN A 347 -0.35 -6.90 10.89
N ALA A 348 -0.64 -6.84 12.18
CA ALA A 348 0.03 -5.98 13.14
C ALA A 348 1.55 -6.23 13.18
N LEU A 349 1.96 -7.48 13.35
CA LEU A 349 3.38 -7.86 13.41
C LEU A 349 4.13 -7.50 12.13
N MET A 350 3.58 -7.84 10.97
CA MET A 350 4.24 -7.58 9.69
C MET A 350 4.38 -6.08 9.40
N ASN A 351 3.35 -5.28 9.71
CA ASN A 351 3.42 -3.82 9.54
C ASN A 351 4.38 -3.15 10.53
N ALA A 352 4.55 -3.70 11.74
CA ALA A 352 5.56 -3.22 12.68
C ALA A 352 7.00 -3.46 12.20
N GLY A 353 7.26 -4.52 11.44
CA GLY A 353 8.59 -4.87 10.94
C GLY A 353 9.09 -3.97 9.81
N ASN A 354 8.20 -3.49 8.95
CA ASN A 354 8.56 -2.77 7.73
C ASN A 354 9.38 -1.49 7.94
N PRO A 355 9.00 -0.55 8.84
CA PRO A 355 9.81 0.66 9.07
C PRO A 355 11.16 0.37 9.72
N ILE A 356 11.23 -0.65 10.60
CA ILE A 356 12.48 -1.07 11.23
C ILE A 356 13.45 -1.61 10.17
N PHE A 357 12.95 -2.49 9.30
CA PHE A 357 13.73 -3.03 8.19
C PHE A 357 14.21 -1.93 7.23
N SER A 358 13.32 -0.99 6.88
CA SER A 358 13.66 0.12 5.97
C SER A 358 14.76 1.01 6.55
N ALA A 359 14.68 1.36 7.83
CA ALA A 359 15.71 2.14 8.52
C ALA A 359 17.04 1.39 8.54
N PHE A 360 17.03 0.12 8.95
CA PHE A 360 18.20 -0.75 8.94
C PHE A 360 18.85 -0.84 7.57
N ALA A 361 18.06 -1.10 6.52
CA ALA A 361 18.58 -1.25 5.16
C ALA A 361 19.28 0.02 4.66
N MET A 362 18.73 1.22 4.97
CA MET A 362 19.34 2.50 4.62
C MET A 362 20.65 2.80 5.39
N GLU A 363 20.82 2.23 6.58
CA GLU A 363 22.06 2.36 7.36
C GLU A 363 23.18 1.43 6.84
N GLN A 364 22.83 0.35 6.13
CA GLN A 364 23.79 -0.64 5.62
C GLN A 364 24.49 -0.22 4.33
N VAL A 365 24.08 0.88 3.69
CA VAL A 365 24.59 1.36 2.42
C VAL A 365 25.03 2.83 2.52
N ASP A 366 25.98 3.22 1.66
CA ASP A 366 26.45 4.60 1.57
C ASP A 366 25.31 5.54 1.10
N LYS A 367 25.43 6.83 1.44
CA LYS A 367 24.44 7.86 1.05
C LYS A 367 24.14 7.86 -0.45
N ALA A 368 25.16 7.61 -1.28
CA ALA A 368 25.02 7.56 -2.75
C ALA A 368 24.23 6.36 -3.25
N GLU A 369 24.18 5.25 -2.48
CA GLU A 369 23.51 4.00 -2.85
C GLU A 369 22.06 3.92 -2.35
N ARG A 370 21.68 4.77 -1.38
CA ARG A 370 20.35 4.72 -0.72
C ARG A 370 19.20 4.84 -1.70
N ALA A 371 19.28 5.73 -2.67
CA ALA A 371 18.25 5.90 -3.68
C ALA A 371 18.12 4.65 -4.57
N THR A 372 19.27 4.05 -4.95
CA THR A 372 19.31 2.80 -5.71
C THR A 372 18.70 1.63 -4.92
N LEU A 373 19.03 1.51 -3.63
CA LEU A 373 18.50 0.48 -2.76
C LEU A 373 16.98 0.63 -2.58
N ALA A 374 16.49 1.84 -2.33
CA ALA A 374 15.06 2.12 -2.19
C ALA A 374 14.28 1.74 -3.46
N ALA A 375 14.79 2.16 -4.62
CA ALA A 375 14.19 1.81 -5.91
C ALA A 375 14.21 0.29 -6.15
N ALA A 376 15.35 -0.36 -5.92
CA ALA A 376 15.50 -1.81 -6.08
C ALA A 376 14.57 -2.58 -5.16
N THR A 377 14.44 -2.18 -3.89
CA THR A 377 13.52 -2.81 -2.93
C THR A 377 12.07 -2.67 -3.38
N SER A 378 11.67 -1.48 -3.84
CA SER A 378 10.30 -1.23 -4.32
C SER A 378 9.98 -2.06 -5.56
N VAL A 379 10.86 -2.07 -6.56
CA VAL A 379 10.67 -2.85 -7.79
C VAL A 379 10.63 -4.35 -7.49
N THR A 380 11.54 -4.82 -6.65
CA THR A 380 11.61 -6.24 -6.27
C THR A 380 10.37 -6.69 -5.51
N TRP A 381 9.82 -5.83 -4.64
CA TRP A 381 8.56 -6.06 -3.96
C TRP A 381 7.40 -6.23 -4.96
N GLN A 382 7.29 -5.33 -5.94
CA GLN A 382 6.25 -5.41 -6.97
C GLN A 382 6.39 -6.65 -7.85
N ILE A 383 7.61 -7.02 -8.23
CA ILE A 383 7.91 -8.27 -8.95
C ILE A 383 7.47 -9.47 -8.10
N GLY A 384 7.77 -9.45 -6.79
CA GLY A 384 7.32 -10.49 -5.87
C GLY A 384 5.80 -10.66 -5.86
N TRP A 385 5.05 -9.56 -5.84
CA TRP A 385 3.59 -9.59 -5.91
C TRP A 385 3.06 -10.17 -7.22
N VAL A 386 3.70 -9.86 -8.35
CA VAL A 386 3.37 -10.44 -9.67
C VAL A 386 3.57 -11.96 -9.65
N PHE A 387 4.74 -12.44 -9.21
CA PHE A 387 5.00 -13.87 -9.10
C PHE A 387 4.05 -14.58 -8.11
N GLY A 388 3.77 -13.95 -6.98
CA GLY A 388 2.80 -14.47 -6.01
C GLY A 388 1.40 -14.59 -6.59
N GLY A 389 0.93 -13.58 -7.31
CA GLY A 389 -0.37 -13.59 -7.97
C GLY A 389 -0.47 -14.65 -9.08
N LEU A 390 0.59 -14.83 -9.87
CA LEU A 390 0.65 -15.90 -10.88
C LEU A 390 0.60 -17.28 -10.23
N PHE A 391 1.35 -17.47 -9.14
CA PHE A 391 1.33 -18.73 -8.39
C PHE A 391 -0.05 -19.00 -7.79
N TYR A 392 -0.69 -17.98 -7.20
CA TYR A 392 -2.08 -18.08 -6.72
C TYR A 392 -3.02 -18.55 -7.85
N SER A 393 -2.96 -17.88 -8.99
CA SER A 393 -3.82 -18.20 -10.14
C SER A 393 -3.64 -19.63 -10.62
N ALA A 394 -2.40 -20.11 -10.72
CA ALA A 394 -2.08 -21.48 -11.09
C ALA A 394 -2.63 -22.49 -10.07
N MET A 395 -2.44 -22.23 -8.79
CA MET A 395 -2.94 -23.15 -7.73
C MET A 395 -4.47 -23.20 -7.70
N GLN A 396 -5.15 -22.08 -7.90
CA GLN A 396 -6.60 -22.07 -7.98
C GLN A 396 -7.13 -22.76 -9.24
N ALA A 397 -6.42 -22.67 -10.37
CA ALA A 397 -6.79 -23.35 -11.61
C ALA A 397 -6.64 -24.88 -11.50
N TRP A 398 -5.55 -25.36 -10.89
CA TRP A 398 -5.20 -26.79 -10.86
C TRP A 398 -5.80 -27.54 -9.69
N LEU A 399 -5.88 -26.92 -8.52
CA LEU A 399 -6.23 -27.58 -7.26
C LEU A 399 -7.58 -27.12 -6.67
N GLY A 400 -8.18 -26.07 -7.25
CA GLY A 400 -9.42 -25.50 -6.75
C GLY A 400 -9.26 -24.74 -5.43
N PHE A 401 -10.38 -24.57 -4.70
CA PHE A 401 -10.43 -23.70 -3.53
C PHE A 401 -9.59 -24.25 -2.36
N ASP A 402 -9.94 -25.40 -1.83
CA ASP A 402 -9.38 -25.90 -0.57
C ASP A 402 -7.89 -26.24 -0.69
N LEU A 403 -7.53 -27.07 -1.65
CA LEU A 403 -6.14 -27.47 -1.88
C LEU A 403 -5.32 -26.30 -2.43
N GLY A 404 -5.88 -25.48 -3.30
CA GLY A 404 -5.20 -24.30 -3.84
C GLY A 404 -4.81 -23.32 -2.74
N TYR A 405 -5.73 -22.98 -1.83
CA TYR A 405 -5.39 -22.14 -0.68
C TYR A 405 -4.44 -22.84 0.31
N ALA A 406 -4.61 -24.13 0.57
CA ALA A 406 -3.67 -24.86 1.44
C ALA A 406 -2.24 -24.78 0.92
N VAL A 407 -2.02 -25.01 -0.38
CA VAL A 407 -0.69 -24.90 -1.01
C VAL A 407 -0.19 -23.45 -0.95
N ASN A 408 -1.03 -22.45 -1.22
CA ASN A 408 -0.64 -21.04 -1.10
C ASN A 408 -0.23 -20.69 0.35
N PHE A 409 -0.95 -21.16 1.37
CA PHE A 409 -0.57 -20.93 2.77
C PHE A 409 0.71 -21.66 3.17
N ILE A 410 0.94 -22.89 2.70
CA ILE A 410 2.21 -23.59 2.93
C ILE A 410 3.36 -22.82 2.26
N ALA A 411 3.19 -22.41 1.01
CA ALA A 411 4.21 -21.69 0.27
C ALA A 411 4.58 -20.35 0.93
N ILE A 412 3.61 -19.55 1.37
CA ILE A 412 3.92 -18.28 2.08
C ILE A 412 4.62 -18.56 3.42
N ILE A 413 4.24 -19.59 4.17
CA ILE A 413 4.90 -19.98 5.43
C ILE A 413 6.36 -20.35 5.17
N VAL A 414 6.63 -21.15 4.15
CA VAL A 414 8.01 -21.55 3.76
C VAL A 414 8.83 -20.31 3.35
N LEU A 415 8.27 -19.45 2.50
CA LEU A 415 8.96 -18.23 2.03
C LEU A 415 9.23 -17.25 3.17
N TYR A 416 8.29 -17.06 4.10
CA TYR A 416 8.47 -16.19 5.26
C TYR A 416 9.51 -16.76 6.24
N THR A 417 9.49 -18.08 6.46
CA THR A 417 10.48 -18.75 7.30
C THR A 417 11.87 -18.63 6.69
N ALA A 418 12.00 -18.88 5.38
CA ALA A 418 13.27 -18.74 4.66
C ALA A 418 13.78 -17.29 4.71
N SER A 419 12.92 -16.32 4.45
CA SER A 419 13.26 -14.88 4.51
C SER A 419 13.77 -14.49 5.90
N THR A 420 13.03 -14.87 6.95
CA THR A 420 13.38 -14.56 8.35
C THR A 420 14.69 -15.22 8.76
N ALA A 421 14.89 -16.47 8.39
CA ALA A 421 16.13 -17.22 8.69
C ALA A 421 17.33 -16.61 7.97
N LEU A 422 17.22 -16.31 6.67
CA LEU A 422 18.28 -15.69 5.87
C LEU A 422 18.65 -14.31 6.42
N PHE A 423 17.64 -13.47 6.70
CA PHE A 423 17.87 -12.14 7.26
C PHE A 423 18.56 -12.22 8.63
N GLY A 424 18.07 -13.07 9.52
CA GLY A 424 18.67 -13.30 10.83
C GLY A 424 20.10 -13.85 10.74
N TRP A 425 20.37 -14.78 9.81
CA TRP A 425 21.69 -15.36 9.63
C TRP A 425 22.71 -14.36 9.09
N TRP A 426 22.34 -13.60 8.05
CA TRP A 426 23.25 -12.65 7.40
C TRP A 426 23.61 -11.44 8.26
N PHE A 427 22.70 -11.01 9.15
CA PHE A 427 22.88 -9.79 9.92
C PHE A 427 23.00 -9.98 11.44
N ARG A 428 23.26 -11.21 11.91
CA ARG A 428 23.39 -11.54 13.36
C ARG A 428 24.37 -10.66 14.14
N GLY A 429 25.40 -10.12 13.49
CA GLY A 429 26.42 -9.28 14.11
C GLY A 429 26.18 -7.76 13.94
N ALA A 430 25.37 -7.36 12.98
CA ALA A 430 25.24 -5.95 12.60
C ALA A 430 24.42 -5.09 13.59
N GLY A 431 23.68 -5.69 14.51
CA GLY A 431 22.83 -4.99 15.49
C GLY A 431 23.45 -4.80 16.88
N ARG A 432 24.68 -5.29 17.13
CA ARG A 432 25.32 -5.27 18.45
C ARG A 432 26.37 -4.15 18.64
N SER A 433 26.65 -3.40 17.59
CA SER A 433 27.65 -2.32 17.66
C SER A 433 26.98 -0.96 17.69
N ARG A 434 26.36 -0.58 18.82
CA ARG A 434 26.27 0.82 19.27
C ARG A 434 25.67 0.86 20.67
#